data_ad31594cd31253224684167f086f9e93
#
_entry.id   ad31594cd31253224684167f086f9e93
#
_cell.length_a   1.000
_cell.length_b   1.000
_cell.length_c   1.000
_cell.angle_alpha   90.00
_cell.angle_beta   90.00
_cell.angle_gamma   90.00
#
_symmetry.space_group_name_H-M   'P 1'
#
loop_
_entity.id
_entity.type
_entity.pdbx_description
1 polymer ?
#
loop_
_entity_poly.entity_id
_entity_poly.type
_entity_poly.pdbx_seq_one_letter_code
_entity_poly.pdbx_strand_id
1 'polypeptide(L)'
;VLGLMLVAPQLPNAYAIAAGDAVPLSMEILGIPIPVVGYQGSVLPALVLGIFAARLQKWFKTFVPDIIDLIVTPFLTLFVSMLLGLLVIGPIMHTLEIVIFGAVRTFLELPYGVGGFIVGGVHQVIVVFGVHHVFNALEVQLLATTGLDPFNAIITGAIVAQGGAAVAVAARTHDAKKRALYISSAVPAFLGITEPAIFGINLRFMKPFIYGLVGGACAGAIAGFLHLAGTGMGITVLPGTLLYLDHLAEYILVNAVGFGVAFGLTFTFFRPEE
;
A
#
# COMPACT_ATOMS: atom_id res chain seq x y z
N VAL A 1 9.31 -9.73 -19.56
CA VAL A 1 8.55 -10.40 -20.63
C VAL A 1 7.23 -10.94 -20.09
N LEU A 2 7.22 -11.88 -19.13
CA LEU A 2 5.97 -12.47 -18.59
C LEU A 2 4.97 -11.44 -18.08
N GLY A 3 5.42 -10.44 -17.31
CA GLY A 3 4.56 -9.37 -16.84
C GLY A 3 3.90 -8.57 -17.97
N LEU A 4 4.65 -8.26 -19.04
CA LEU A 4 4.12 -7.57 -20.20
C LEU A 4 3.09 -8.41 -20.97
N MET A 5 3.25 -9.74 -20.98
CA MET A 5 2.31 -10.64 -21.62
C MET A 5 0.98 -10.71 -20.85
N LEU A 6 1.03 -10.70 -19.50
CA LEU A 6 -0.17 -10.68 -18.66
C LEU A 6 -0.98 -9.38 -18.81
N VAL A 7 -0.32 -8.28 -19.13
CA VAL A 7 -0.95 -6.95 -19.28
C VAL A 7 -1.02 -6.50 -20.76
N ALA A 8 -0.97 -7.45 -21.70
CA ALA A 8 -1.02 -7.13 -23.12
C ALA A 8 -2.29 -6.32 -23.46
N PRO A 9 -2.17 -5.17 -24.16
CA PRO A 9 -3.31 -4.29 -24.41
C PRO A 9 -4.38 -4.90 -25.32
N GLN A 10 -4.05 -6.00 -25.99
CA GLN A 10 -4.98 -6.77 -26.83
C GLN A 10 -5.91 -7.66 -26.00
N LEU A 11 -5.56 -7.93 -24.74
CA LEU A 11 -6.39 -8.73 -23.86
C LEU A 11 -7.38 -7.81 -23.13
N PRO A 12 -8.68 -8.15 -23.10
CA PRO A 12 -9.66 -7.40 -22.35
C PRO A 12 -9.33 -7.50 -20.84
N ASN A 13 -9.45 -6.37 -20.14
CA ASN A 13 -9.10 -6.27 -18.72
C ASN A 13 -10.05 -7.14 -17.89
N ALA A 14 -9.49 -7.96 -16.99
CA ALA A 14 -10.25 -8.83 -16.09
C ALA A 14 -11.25 -8.07 -15.19
N TYR A 15 -10.91 -6.84 -14.75
CA TYR A 15 -11.83 -6.00 -13.97
C TYR A 15 -12.98 -5.46 -14.80
N ALA A 16 -12.72 -5.02 -16.05
CA ALA A 16 -13.78 -4.58 -16.96
C ALA A 16 -14.75 -5.72 -17.28
N ILE A 17 -14.24 -6.95 -17.40
CA ILE A 17 -15.08 -8.15 -17.56
C ILE A 17 -15.92 -8.42 -16.29
N ALA A 18 -15.30 -8.34 -15.11
CA ALA A 18 -16.01 -8.54 -13.85
C ALA A 18 -17.09 -7.47 -13.59
N ALA A 19 -16.89 -6.24 -14.11
CA ALA A 19 -17.86 -5.16 -14.07
C ALA A 19 -18.97 -5.29 -15.14
N GLY A 20 -18.80 -6.18 -16.13
CA GLY A 20 -19.73 -6.33 -17.25
C GLY A 20 -19.48 -5.39 -18.44
N ASP A 21 -18.38 -4.61 -18.39
CA ASP A 21 -18.02 -3.59 -19.40
C ASP A 21 -17.26 -4.18 -20.59
N ALA A 22 -16.77 -5.42 -20.49
CA ALA A 22 -16.04 -6.11 -21.54
C ALA A 22 -16.39 -7.61 -21.60
N VAL A 23 -16.19 -8.22 -22.78
CA VAL A 23 -16.39 -9.65 -23.00
C VAL A 23 -15.02 -10.33 -23.04
N PRO A 24 -14.83 -11.48 -22.35
CA PRO A 24 -13.57 -12.20 -22.38
C PRO A 24 -13.26 -12.70 -23.80
N LEU A 25 -11.99 -12.63 -24.19
CA LEU A 25 -11.53 -13.28 -25.41
C LEU A 25 -11.59 -14.81 -25.18
N SER A 26 -12.29 -15.54 -26.01
CA SER A 26 -12.31 -17.03 -25.92
C SER A 26 -11.27 -17.62 -26.85
N MET A 27 -10.39 -18.46 -26.31
CA MET A 27 -9.48 -19.28 -27.08
C MET A 27 -9.95 -20.74 -27.03
N GLU A 28 -10.20 -21.35 -28.17
CA GLU A 28 -10.56 -22.77 -28.22
C GLU A 28 -9.29 -23.64 -28.17
N ILE A 29 -9.17 -24.42 -27.11
CA ILE A 29 -8.11 -25.43 -26.97
C ILE A 29 -8.79 -26.80 -26.90
N LEU A 30 -8.53 -27.66 -27.89
CA LEU A 30 -9.12 -29.00 -28.00
C LEU A 30 -10.68 -29.01 -27.95
N GLY A 31 -11.31 -27.97 -28.51
CA GLY A 31 -12.77 -27.83 -28.52
C GLY A 31 -13.38 -27.28 -27.22
N ILE A 32 -12.56 -26.88 -26.25
CA ILE A 32 -13.00 -26.25 -25.00
C ILE A 32 -12.73 -24.76 -25.11
N PRO A 33 -13.76 -23.89 -25.02
CA PRO A 33 -13.57 -22.45 -24.99
C PRO A 33 -12.99 -22.03 -23.63
N ILE A 34 -11.78 -21.49 -23.62
CA ILE A 34 -11.12 -20.99 -22.44
C ILE A 34 -11.10 -19.47 -22.50
N PRO A 35 -11.67 -18.78 -21.53
CA PRO A 35 -11.63 -17.32 -21.49
C PRO A 35 -10.20 -16.87 -21.17
N VAL A 36 -9.63 -16.03 -22.05
CA VAL A 36 -8.33 -15.40 -21.86
C VAL A 36 -8.55 -13.92 -21.58
N VAL A 37 -8.03 -13.47 -20.47
CA VAL A 37 -8.20 -12.10 -19.99
C VAL A 37 -6.84 -11.48 -19.64
N GLY A 38 -6.77 -10.16 -19.71
CA GLY A 38 -5.60 -9.40 -19.28
C GLY A 38 -5.71 -9.02 -17.80
N TYR A 39 -4.57 -9.02 -17.12
CA TYR A 39 -4.47 -8.71 -15.69
C TYR A 39 -3.87 -7.33 -15.46
N GLN A 40 -4.28 -6.34 -16.27
CA GLN A 40 -3.86 -4.95 -16.11
C GLN A 40 -4.38 -4.41 -14.77
N GLY A 41 -3.48 -3.86 -13.97
CA GLY A 41 -3.79 -3.40 -12.61
C GLY A 41 -3.74 -4.48 -11.52
N SER A 42 -3.65 -5.77 -11.89
CA SER A 42 -3.53 -6.88 -10.92
C SER A 42 -2.07 -7.12 -10.53
N VAL A 43 -1.79 -7.25 -9.24
CA VAL A 43 -0.44 -7.44 -8.69
C VAL A 43 -0.19 -8.91 -8.34
N LEU A 44 -1.17 -9.59 -7.74
CA LEU A 44 -1.00 -10.98 -7.29
C LEU A 44 -0.69 -11.96 -8.44
N PRO A 45 -1.38 -11.91 -9.59
CA PRO A 45 -1.04 -12.78 -10.71
C PRO A 45 0.42 -12.63 -11.17
N ALA A 46 0.91 -11.37 -11.26
CA ALA A 46 2.27 -11.09 -11.69
C ALA A 46 3.32 -11.59 -10.68
N LEU A 47 3.07 -11.40 -9.39
CA LEU A 47 3.95 -11.84 -8.30
C LEU A 47 4.07 -13.37 -8.27
N VAL A 48 2.92 -14.06 -8.22
CA VAL A 48 2.90 -15.52 -8.14
C VAL A 48 3.48 -16.16 -9.39
N LEU A 49 3.18 -15.63 -10.58
CA LEU A 49 3.76 -16.11 -11.83
C LEU A 49 5.27 -15.87 -11.87
N GLY A 50 5.78 -14.75 -11.35
CA GLY A 50 7.23 -14.51 -11.27
C GLY A 50 7.94 -15.53 -10.39
N ILE A 51 7.38 -15.84 -9.21
CA ILE A 51 7.91 -16.86 -8.30
C ILE A 51 7.84 -18.27 -8.96
N PHE A 52 6.73 -18.58 -9.60
CA PHE A 52 6.55 -19.84 -10.33
C PHE A 52 7.57 -19.99 -11.45
N ALA A 53 7.73 -18.99 -12.30
CA ALA A 53 8.68 -18.98 -13.40
C ALA A 53 10.14 -19.16 -12.93
N ALA A 54 10.51 -18.49 -11.83
CA ALA A 54 11.85 -18.63 -11.25
C ALA A 54 12.12 -20.06 -10.74
N ARG A 55 11.12 -20.71 -10.14
CA ARG A 55 11.23 -22.12 -9.71
C ARG A 55 11.26 -23.07 -10.89
N LEU A 56 10.41 -22.83 -11.88
CA LEU A 56 10.31 -23.62 -13.09
C LEU A 56 11.62 -23.58 -13.89
N GLN A 57 12.23 -22.39 -14.02
CA GLN A 57 13.53 -22.22 -14.66
C GLN A 57 14.63 -23.02 -13.96
N LYS A 58 14.67 -22.99 -12.62
CA LYS A 58 15.62 -23.78 -11.84
C LYS A 58 15.39 -25.29 -12.06
N TRP A 59 14.14 -25.71 -12.14
CA TRP A 59 13.79 -27.11 -12.37
C TRP A 59 14.18 -27.58 -13.78
N PHE A 60 13.93 -26.80 -14.83
CA PHE A 60 14.37 -27.13 -16.19
C PHE A 60 15.89 -27.32 -16.28
N LYS A 61 16.66 -26.47 -15.60
CA LYS A 61 18.12 -26.57 -15.55
C LYS A 61 18.65 -27.87 -14.95
N THR A 62 17.83 -28.68 -14.29
CA THR A 62 18.27 -29.95 -13.71
C THR A 62 18.35 -31.08 -14.73
N PHE A 63 17.69 -30.94 -15.88
CA PHE A 63 17.66 -32.00 -16.90
C PHE A 63 17.90 -31.52 -18.33
N VAL A 64 17.92 -30.20 -18.59
CA VAL A 64 18.29 -29.68 -19.90
C VAL A 64 19.82 -29.68 -20.02
N PRO A 65 20.38 -30.29 -21.09
CA PRO A 65 21.82 -30.31 -21.31
C PRO A 65 22.41 -28.92 -21.51
N ASP A 66 23.62 -28.65 -20.98
CA ASP A 66 24.29 -27.35 -21.02
C ASP A 66 24.44 -26.78 -22.44
N ILE A 67 24.58 -27.63 -23.44
CA ILE A 67 24.74 -27.21 -24.84
C ILE A 67 23.55 -26.46 -25.39
N ILE A 68 22.33 -26.76 -24.88
CA ILE A 68 21.07 -26.14 -25.34
C ILE A 68 20.39 -25.34 -24.25
N ASP A 69 20.91 -25.33 -23.02
CA ASP A 69 20.30 -24.68 -21.84
C ASP A 69 19.99 -23.19 -22.09
N LEU A 70 20.91 -22.49 -22.76
CA LEU A 70 20.79 -21.04 -23.01
C LEU A 70 19.53 -20.68 -23.85
N ILE A 71 19.06 -21.57 -24.68
CA ILE A 71 17.91 -21.37 -25.57
C ILE A 71 16.67 -22.11 -25.05
N VAL A 72 16.81 -23.37 -24.72
CA VAL A 72 15.67 -24.24 -24.38
C VAL A 72 15.06 -23.89 -23.04
N THR A 73 15.87 -23.67 -22.01
CA THR A 73 15.37 -23.36 -20.67
C THR A 73 14.58 -22.04 -20.61
N PRO A 74 15.06 -20.90 -21.13
CA PRO A 74 14.26 -19.68 -21.16
C PRO A 74 12.99 -19.83 -22.00
N PHE A 75 13.07 -20.49 -23.16
CA PHE A 75 11.91 -20.71 -24.04
C PHE A 75 10.83 -21.53 -23.33
N LEU A 76 11.17 -22.68 -22.77
CA LEU A 76 10.22 -23.53 -22.06
C LEU A 76 9.67 -22.85 -20.81
N THR A 77 10.52 -22.13 -20.07
CA THR A 77 10.08 -21.34 -18.89
C THR A 77 9.05 -20.31 -19.28
N LEU A 78 9.31 -19.52 -20.31
CA LEU A 78 8.37 -18.49 -20.78
C LEU A 78 7.08 -19.11 -21.30
N PHE A 79 7.18 -20.12 -22.14
CA PHE A 79 6.03 -20.78 -22.76
C PHE A 79 5.10 -21.40 -21.71
N VAL A 80 5.64 -22.25 -20.82
CA VAL A 80 4.86 -22.92 -19.78
C VAL A 80 4.31 -21.92 -18.76
N SER A 81 5.13 -20.93 -18.34
CA SER A 81 4.69 -19.92 -17.40
C SER A 81 3.58 -19.04 -17.99
N MET A 82 3.66 -18.69 -19.28
CA MET A 82 2.62 -17.90 -19.94
C MET A 82 1.32 -18.69 -20.04
N LEU A 83 1.40 -19.95 -20.49
CA LEU A 83 0.22 -20.81 -20.62
C LEU A 83 -0.48 -20.99 -19.27
N LEU A 84 0.25 -21.37 -18.23
CA LEU A 84 -0.30 -21.52 -16.88
C LEU A 84 -0.68 -20.18 -16.26
N GLY A 85 0.03 -19.12 -16.57
CA GLY A 85 -0.27 -17.76 -16.12
C GLY A 85 -1.62 -17.26 -16.61
N LEU A 86 -1.92 -17.46 -17.87
CA LEU A 86 -3.19 -17.01 -18.45
C LEU A 86 -4.37 -17.93 -18.11
N LEU A 87 -4.14 -19.25 -18.09
CA LEU A 87 -5.22 -20.24 -17.98
C LEU A 87 -5.52 -20.68 -16.55
N VAL A 88 -4.56 -20.62 -15.64
CA VAL A 88 -4.70 -21.17 -14.28
C VAL A 88 -4.34 -20.17 -13.20
N ILE A 89 -3.08 -19.72 -13.18
CA ILE A 89 -2.57 -18.87 -12.09
C ILE A 89 -3.28 -17.52 -12.10
N GLY A 90 -3.44 -16.92 -13.26
CA GLY A 90 -4.09 -15.63 -13.43
C GLY A 90 -5.52 -15.62 -12.90
N PRO A 91 -6.44 -16.47 -13.40
CA PRO A 91 -7.82 -16.52 -12.93
C PRO A 91 -7.93 -16.79 -11.43
N ILE A 92 -7.14 -17.73 -10.89
CA ILE A 92 -7.17 -18.05 -9.46
C ILE A 92 -6.71 -16.86 -8.62
N MET A 93 -5.57 -16.26 -8.98
CA MET A 93 -5.01 -15.13 -8.24
C MET A 93 -5.87 -13.88 -8.36
N HIS A 94 -6.46 -13.63 -9.54
CA HIS A 94 -7.37 -12.52 -9.73
C HIS A 94 -8.66 -12.68 -8.89
N THR A 95 -9.23 -13.88 -8.83
CA THR A 95 -10.38 -14.15 -7.96
C THR A 95 -10.04 -13.94 -6.49
N LEU A 96 -8.86 -14.40 -6.06
CA LEU A 96 -8.37 -14.17 -4.69
C LEU A 96 -8.18 -12.68 -4.41
N GLU A 97 -7.64 -11.95 -5.38
CA GLU A 97 -7.44 -10.50 -5.31
C GLU A 97 -8.77 -9.75 -5.14
N ILE A 98 -9.79 -10.07 -5.92
CA ILE A 98 -11.15 -9.50 -5.77
C ILE A 98 -11.71 -9.74 -4.37
N VAL A 99 -11.56 -10.95 -3.84
CA VAL A 99 -12.05 -11.30 -2.49
C VAL A 99 -11.31 -10.50 -1.41
N ILE A 100 -9.98 -10.43 -1.49
CA ILE A 100 -9.15 -9.69 -0.53
C ILE A 100 -9.50 -8.20 -0.57
N PHE A 101 -9.56 -7.60 -1.76
CA PHE A 101 -9.85 -6.17 -1.90
C PHE A 101 -11.29 -5.84 -1.52
N GLY A 102 -12.25 -6.71 -1.85
CA GLY A 102 -13.63 -6.58 -1.39
C GLY A 102 -13.73 -6.59 0.13
N ALA A 103 -13.01 -7.49 0.80
CA ALA A 103 -12.96 -7.55 2.26
C ALA A 103 -12.31 -6.29 2.86
N VAL A 104 -11.18 -5.82 2.30
CA VAL A 104 -10.51 -4.60 2.76
C VAL A 104 -11.39 -3.38 2.56
N ARG A 105 -12.01 -3.25 1.38
CA ARG A 105 -12.95 -2.16 1.11
C ARG A 105 -14.11 -2.14 2.10
N THR A 106 -14.79 -3.29 2.30
CA THR A 106 -15.86 -3.41 3.29
C THR A 106 -15.39 -3.05 4.69
N PHE A 107 -14.16 -3.41 5.05
CA PHE A 107 -13.56 -3.06 6.33
C PHE A 107 -13.31 -1.55 6.46
N LEU A 108 -12.80 -0.90 5.41
CA LEU A 108 -12.58 0.56 5.41
C LEU A 108 -13.89 1.35 5.44
N GLU A 109 -14.96 0.81 4.84
CA GLU A 109 -16.30 1.39 4.81
C GLU A 109 -17.13 1.11 6.07
N LEU A 110 -16.55 0.48 7.12
CA LEU A 110 -17.25 0.28 8.39
C LEU A 110 -17.80 1.60 8.95
N PRO A 111 -19.02 1.58 9.51
CA PRO A 111 -19.68 2.79 9.98
C PRO A 111 -18.84 3.54 11.02
N TYR A 112 -19.05 4.85 11.13
CA TYR A 112 -18.37 5.73 12.08
C TYR A 112 -16.85 5.81 11.93
N GLY A 113 -16.28 5.39 10.78
CA GLY A 113 -14.84 5.42 10.55
C GLY A 113 -14.04 4.37 11.35
N VAL A 114 -14.69 3.28 11.81
CA VAL A 114 -14.02 2.24 12.61
C VAL A 114 -12.86 1.60 11.86
N GLY A 115 -13.03 1.30 10.55
CA GLY A 115 -11.94 0.77 9.72
C GLY A 115 -10.75 1.72 9.67
N GLY A 116 -11.02 3.00 9.44
CA GLY A 116 -10.00 4.05 9.46
C GLY A 116 -9.31 4.21 10.81
N PHE A 117 -10.05 4.12 11.91
CA PHE A 117 -9.48 4.13 13.28
C PHE A 117 -8.47 3.01 13.48
N ILE A 118 -8.83 1.78 13.12
CA ILE A 118 -7.96 0.62 13.30
C ILE A 118 -6.74 0.72 12.39
N VAL A 119 -6.93 1.00 11.10
CA VAL A 119 -5.82 1.12 10.14
C VAL A 119 -4.88 2.26 10.54
N GLY A 120 -5.41 3.45 10.83
CA GLY A 120 -4.62 4.60 11.24
C GLY A 120 -3.83 4.37 12.53
N GLY A 121 -4.40 3.60 13.47
CA GLY A 121 -3.73 3.22 14.72
C GLY A 121 -2.63 2.17 14.54
N VAL A 122 -2.80 1.22 13.60
CA VAL A 122 -1.86 0.09 13.44
C VAL A 122 -0.83 0.35 12.36
N HIS A 123 -1.10 1.22 11.38
CA HIS A 123 -0.26 1.42 10.20
C HIS A 123 1.22 1.64 10.55
N GLN A 124 1.53 2.51 11.51
CA GLN A 124 2.92 2.81 11.86
C GLN A 124 3.63 1.65 12.57
N VAL A 125 2.90 0.74 13.20
CA VAL A 125 3.46 -0.53 13.69
C VAL A 125 3.91 -1.38 12.50
N ILE A 126 3.09 -1.45 11.45
CA ILE A 126 3.40 -2.19 10.22
C ILE A 126 4.62 -1.57 9.49
N VAL A 127 4.75 -0.22 9.53
CA VAL A 127 5.95 0.48 9.03
C VAL A 127 7.21 0.05 9.77
N VAL A 128 7.15 -0.08 11.10
CA VAL A 128 8.29 -0.54 11.91
C VAL A 128 8.77 -1.93 11.50
N PHE A 129 7.84 -2.83 11.12
CA PHE A 129 8.18 -4.16 10.60
C PHE A 129 8.65 -4.16 9.13
N GLY A 130 8.60 -3.03 8.43
CA GLY A 130 9.05 -2.89 7.04
C GLY A 130 8.13 -3.53 6.01
N VAL A 131 6.94 -4.02 6.40
CA VAL A 131 6.00 -4.72 5.50
C VAL A 131 4.92 -3.81 4.90
N HIS A 132 4.94 -2.51 5.21
CA HIS A 132 3.95 -1.52 4.75
C HIS A 132 3.89 -1.38 3.22
N HIS A 133 4.96 -1.72 2.49
CA HIS A 133 4.95 -1.69 1.02
C HIS A 133 3.93 -2.65 0.38
N VAL A 134 3.43 -3.63 1.13
CA VAL A 134 2.33 -4.49 0.66
C VAL A 134 1.06 -3.67 0.39
N PHE A 135 0.85 -2.57 1.12
CA PHE A 135 -0.29 -1.68 0.90
C PHE A 135 -0.21 -0.91 -0.42
N ASN A 136 0.96 -0.72 -1.01
CA ASN A 136 1.06 -0.10 -2.34
C ASN A 136 0.28 -0.91 -3.39
N ALA A 137 0.24 -2.24 -3.26
CA ALA A 137 -0.56 -3.09 -4.13
C ALA A 137 -2.07 -2.84 -3.93
N LEU A 138 -2.49 -2.62 -2.68
CA LEU A 138 -3.86 -2.26 -2.35
C LEU A 138 -4.24 -0.88 -2.94
N GLU A 139 -3.39 0.14 -2.75
CA GLU A 139 -3.63 1.49 -3.29
C GLU A 139 -3.75 1.48 -4.81
N VAL A 140 -2.81 0.79 -5.51
CA VAL A 140 -2.88 0.60 -6.98
C VAL A 140 -4.21 -0.02 -7.40
N GLN A 141 -4.66 -1.03 -6.66
CA GLN A 141 -5.89 -1.74 -6.96
C GLN A 141 -7.14 -0.87 -6.72
N LEU A 142 -7.18 -0.13 -5.61
CA LEU A 142 -8.27 0.80 -5.30
C LEU A 142 -8.39 1.85 -6.41
N LEU A 143 -7.27 2.46 -6.80
CA LEU A 143 -7.23 3.43 -7.89
C LEU A 143 -7.66 2.84 -9.23
N ALA A 144 -7.21 1.62 -9.56
CA ALA A 144 -7.57 0.96 -10.81
C ALA A 144 -9.07 0.62 -10.91
N THR A 145 -9.71 0.31 -9.78
CA THR A 145 -11.12 -0.11 -9.74
C THR A 145 -12.10 1.03 -9.48
N THR A 146 -11.73 2.01 -8.65
CA THR A 146 -12.64 3.07 -8.20
C THR A 146 -12.20 4.47 -8.65
N GLY A 147 -10.97 4.62 -9.11
CA GLY A 147 -10.35 5.93 -9.37
C GLY A 147 -9.98 6.71 -8.10
N LEU A 148 -10.23 6.13 -6.92
CA LEU A 148 -10.06 6.80 -5.62
C LEU A 148 -9.31 5.89 -4.64
N ASP A 149 -8.56 6.51 -3.73
CA ASP A 149 -7.77 5.83 -2.71
C ASP A 149 -8.13 6.33 -1.29
N PRO A 150 -9.08 5.67 -0.61
CA PRO A 150 -9.42 5.98 0.77
C PRO A 150 -8.32 5.58 1.76
N PHE A 151 -7.46 4.62 1.40
CA PHE A 151 -6.37 4.16 2.26
C PHE A 151 -5.31 5.26 2.41
N ASN A 152 -4.97 5.98 1.32
CA ASN A 152 -4.05 7.11 1.37
C ASN A 152 -4.50 8.22 2.36
N ALA A 153 -5.80 8.50 2.43
CA ALA A 153 -6.36 9.48 3.37
C ALA A 153 -6.15 9.08 4.84
N ILE A 154 -6.26 7.78 5.14
CA ILE A 154 -6.07 7.25 6.49
C ILE A 154 -4.60 7.26 6.88
N ILE A 155 -3.72 6.78 6.01
CA ILE A 155 -2.28 6.68 6.30
C ILE A 155 -1.62 8.05 6.42
N THR A 156 -2.09 9.05 5.69
CA THR A 156 -1.58 10.43 5.79
C THR A 156 -1.73 10.97 7.22
N GLY A 157 -2.88 10.72 7.87
CA GLY A 157 -3.12 11.08 9.27
C GLY A 157 -2.19 10.34 10.25
N ALA A 158 -1.91 9.07 9.99
CA ALA A 158 -0.99 8.28 10.80
C ALA A 158 0.49 8.74 10.64
N ILE A 159 0.87 9.18 9.44
CA ILE A 159 2.20 9.71 9.13
C ILE A 159 2.42 11.02 9.87
N VAL A 160 1.52 11.99 9.70
CA VAL A 160 1.64 13.31 10.34
C VAL A 160 1.59 13.21 11.86
N ALA A 161 0.86 12.23 12.41
CA ALA A 161 0.79 12.00 13.86
C ALA A 161 2.16 11.62 14.44
N GLN A 162 2.95 10.79 13.77
CA GLN A 162 4.32 10.48 14.20
C GLN A 162 5.21 11.73 14.13
N GLY A 163 5.05 12.56 13.11
CA GLY A 163 5.71 13.85 13.02
C GLY A 163 5.35 14.77 14.18
N GLY A 164 4.06 14.86 14.54
CA GLY A 164 3.57 15.65 15.66
C GLY A 164 4.13 15.20 17.01
N ALA A 165 4.18 13.88 17.25
CA ALA A 165 4.81 13.32 18.45
C ALA A 165 6.30 13.69 18.52
N ALA A 166 7.03 13.56 17.41
CA ALA A 166 8.46 13.88 17.36
C ALA A 166 8.74 15.39 17.57
N VAL A 167 7.91 16.26 16.99
CA VAL A 167 8.00 17.71 17.22
C VAL A 167 7.75 18.06 18.70
N ALA A 168 6.79 17.39 19.36
CA ALA A 168 6.52 17.59 20.78
C ALA A 168 7.72 17.18 21.65
N VAL A 169 8.41 16.09 21.32
CA VAL A 169 9.68 15.70 21.99
C VAL A 169 10.71 16.80 21.82
N ALA A 170 10.90 17.31 20.60
CA ALA A 170 11.83 18.40 20.32
C ALA A 170 11.49 19.65 21.11
N ALA A 171 10.20 20.04 21.18
CA ALA A 171 9.73 21.21 21.92
C ALA A 171 9.97 21.09 23.44
N ARG A 172 9.97 19.87 23.99
CA ARG A 172 10.23 19.61 25.42
C ARG A 172 11.71 19.40 25.74
N THR A 173 12.57 19.37 24.75
CA THR A 173 14.02 19.14 24.94
C THR A 173 14.74 20.47 25.14
N HIS A 174 15.46 20.61 26.28
CA HIS A 174 16.21 21.83 26.62
C HIS A 174 17.57 21.89 25.93
N ASP A 175 18.25 20.78 25.74
CA ASP A 175 19.53 20.72 25.04
C ASP A 175 19.37 21.14 23.57
N ALA A 176 20.04 22.22 23.19
CA ALA A 176 19.95 22.78 21.85
C ALA A 176 20.40 21.83 20.73
N LYS A 177 21.44 21.00 21.00
CA LYS A 177 21.96 20.03 20.02
C LYS A 177 20.95 18.89 19.82
N LYS A 178 20.44 18.31 20.92
CA LYS A 178 19.41 17.26 20.87
C LYS A 178 18.15 17.79 20.21
N ARG A 179 17.70 19.01 20.56
CA ARG A 179 16.53 19.63 19.96
C ARG A 179 16.66 19.80 18.45
N ALA A 180 17.81 20.29 17.98
CA ALA A 180 18.08 20.42 16.54
C ALA A 180 18.04 19.08 15.83
N LEU A 181 18.62 18.02 16.43
CA LEU A 181 18.57 16.66 15.89
C LEU A 181 17.12 16.15 15.82
N TYR A 182 16.32 16.37 16.85
CA TYR A 182 14.92 15.91 16.88
C TYR A 182 14.06 16.66 15.86
N ILE A 183 14.26 17.97 15.68
CA ILE A 183 13.57 18.72 14.63
C ILE A 183 13.92 18.17 13.25
N SER A 184 15.22 17.97 12.96
CA SER A 184 15.63 17.43 11.66
C SER A 184 15.11 16.03 11.39
N SER A 185 14.92 15.23 12.42
CA SER A 185 14.31 13.89 12.30
C SER A 185 12.77 13.94 12.15
N ALA A 186 12.11 14.98 12.67
CA ALA A 186 10.66 15.14 12.58
C ALA A 186 10.21 15.69 11.22
N VAL A 187 10.98 16.59 10.61
CA VAL A 187 10.63 17.29 9.36
C VAL A 187 10.26 16.35 8.20
N PRO A 188 10.98 15.24 7.94
CA PRO A 188 10.61 14.33 6.85
C PRO A 188 9.20 13.76 6.96
N ALA A 189 8.64 13.62 8.17
CA ALA A 189 7.28 13.12 8.35
C ALA A 189 6.23 14.04 7.68
N PHE A 190 6.49 15.35 7.60
CA PHE A 190 5.61 16.30 6.90
C PHE A 190 5.73 16.19 5.37
N LEU A 191 6.75 15.51 4.88
CA LEU A 191 6.95 15.19 3.47
C LEU A 191 6.54 13.75 3.15
N GLY A 192 5.95 13.03 4.12
CA GLY A 192 5.46 11.68 3.93
C GLY A 192 6.43 10.57 4.35
N ILE A 193 7.58 10.89 4.95
CA ILE A 193 8.65 9.95 5.32
C ILE A 193 8.76 9.87 6.84
N THR A 194 8.21 8.82 7.45
CA THR A 194 8.10 8.69 8.91
C THR A 194 9.30 8.04 9.59
N GLU A 195 10.12 7.29 8.86
CA GLU A 195 11.22 6.49 9.41
C GLU A 195 12.19 7.29 10.28
N PRO A 196 12.63 8.51 9.90
CA PRO A 196 13.51 9.31 10.76
C PRO A 196 12.86 9.72 12.08
N ALA A 197 11.57 10.07 12.07
CA ALA A 197 10.83 10.40 13.29
C ALA A 197 10.60 9.17 14.17
N ILE A 198 10.24 8.04 13.57
CA ILE A 198 9.97 6.79 14.29
C ILE A 198 11.25 6.24 14.90
N PHE A 199 12.26 5.94 14.09
CA PHE A 199 13.47 5.28 14.56
C PHE A 199 14.43 6.23 15.29
N GLY A 200 14.48 7.51 14.90
CA GLY A 200 15.35 8.51 15.52
C GLY A 200 14.84 8.99 16.87
N ILE A 201 13.52 9.01 17.09
CA ILE A 201 12.91 9.62 18.27
C ILE A 201 11.88 8.71 18.92
N ASN A 202 10.77 8.44 18.22
CA ASN A 202 9.55 7.94 18.83
C ASN A 202 9.70 6.56 19.45
N LEU A 203 10.34 5.62 18.76
CA LEU A 203 10.64 4.28 19.27
C LEU A 203 11.68 4.29 20.40
N ARG A 204 12.65 5.21 20.33
CA ARG A 204 13.65 5.33 21.39
C ARG A 204 13.01 5.62 22.74
N PHE A 205 11.95 6.43 22.75
CA PHE A 205 11.24 6.79 23.97
C PHE A 205 9.94 6.01 24.19
N MET A 206 9.47 5.23 23.24
CA MET A 206 8.24 4.43 23.21
C MET A 206 6.94 5.23 23.41
N LYS A 207 6.83 6.07 24.45
CA LYS A 207 5.63 6.87 24.70
C LYS A 207 5.23 7.76 23.53
N PRO A 208 6.14 8.56 22.91
CA PRO A 208 5.80 9.35 21.71
C PRO A 208 5.32 8.46 20.55
N PHE A 209 5.88 7.26 20.38
CA PHE A 209 5.42 6.32 19.37
C PHE A 209 3.96 5.92 19.59
N ILE A 210 3.61 5.53 20.84
CA ILE A 210 2.24 5.15 21.21
C ILE A 210 1.27 6.33 21.03
N TYR A 211 1.67 7.54 21.43
CA TYR A 211 0.83 8.74 21.24
C TYR A 211 0.67 9.10 19.76
N GLY A 212 1.68 8.81 18.92
CA GLY A 212 1.57 8.88 17.47
C GLY A 212 0.56 7.88 16.92
N LEU A 213 0.51 6.62 17.46
CA LEU A 213 -0.51 5.64 17.06
C LEU A 213 -1.93 6.12 17.42
N VAL A 214 -2.10 6.70 18.62
CA VAL A 214 -3.40 7.27 19.03
C VAL A 214 -3.82 8.43 18.11
N GLY A 215 -2.89 9.34 17.79
CA GLY A 215 -3.15 10.41 16.84
C GLY A 215 -3.53 9.88 15.46
N GLY A 216 -2.83 8.86 14.98
CA GLY A 216 -3.13 8.19 13.71
C GLY A 216 -4.50 7.52 13.72
N ALA A 217 -4.88 6.87 14.82
CA ALA A 217 -6.21 6.26 14.99
C ALA A 217 -7.32 7.32 14.92
N CYS A 218 -7.16 8.43 15.62
CA CYS A 218 -8.15 9.54 15.60
C CYS A 218 -8.27 10.15 14.19
N ALA A 219 -7.16 10.41 13.53
CA ALA A 219 -7.15 10.94 12.17
C ALA A 219 -7.79 9.97 11.18
N GLY A 220 -7.43 8.69 11.28
CA GLY A 220 -8.00 7.63 10.44
C GLY A 220 -9.51 7.45 10.65
N ALA A 221 -9.98 7.57 11.89
CA ALA A 221 -11.43 7.58 12.18
C ALA A 221 -12.16 8.72 11.45
N ILE A 222 -11.58 9.92 11.46
CA ILE A 222 -12.18 11.07 10.77
C ILE A 222 -12.12 10.88 9.26
N ALA A 223 -10.99 10.41 8.71
CA ALA A 223 -10.87 10.13 7.28
C ALA A 223 -11.91 9.09 6.83
N GLY A 224 -12.09 8.00 7.59
CA GLY A 224 -13.11 6.99 7.32
C GLY A 224 -14.54 7.52 7.48
N PHE A 225 -14.81 8.33 8.51
CA PHE A 225 -16.13 8.92 8.74
C PHE A 225 -16.55 9.88 7.62
N LEU A 226 -15.60 10.67 7.12
CA LEU A 226 -15.82 11.60 6.02
C LEU A 226 -15.75 10.94 4.64
N HIS A 227 -15.46 9.62 4.57
CA HIS A 227 -15.23 8.90 3.32
C HIS A 227 -14.19 9.59 2.42
N LEU A 228 -13.17 10.21 3.06
CA LEU A 228 -12.14 10.95 2.36
C LEU A 228 -11.27 9.99 1.55
N ALA A 229 -11.07 10.29 0.27
CA ALA A 229 -10.26 9.48 -0.63
C ALA A 229 -9.40 10.38 -1.55
N GLY A 230 -8.16 9.96 -1.78
CA GLY A 230 -7.23 10.64 -2.68
C GLY A 230 -7.44 10.24 -4.14
N THR A 231 -7.06 11.11 -5.06
CA THR A 231 -7.06 10.85 -6.51
C THR A 231 -5.78 10.15 -7.01
N GLY A 232 -4.91 9.76 -6.09
CA GLY A 232 -3.63 9.10 -6.38
C GLY A 232 -3.02 8.50 -5.14
N MET A 233 -1.83 7.94 -5.27
CA MET A 233 -1.09 7.24 -4.21
C MET A 233 0.36 7.74 -4.09
N GLY A 234 1.06 7.28 -3.06
CA GLY A 234 2.51 7.43 -2.89
C GLY A 234 2.96 8.78 -2.36
N ILE A 235 2.13 9.80 -2.34
CA ILE A 235 2.41 11.08 -1.70
C ILE A 235 1.39 11.36 -0.59
N THR A 236 1.88 11.87 0.54
CA THR A 236 1.07 12.09 1.74
C THR A 236 1.46 13.42 2.41
N VAL A 237 0.70 13.83 3.41
CA VAL A 237 0.88 15.05 4.21
C VAL A 237 0.98 16.29 3.33
N LEU A 238 2.05 17.09 3.38
CA LEU A 238 2.14 18.34 2.61
C LEU A 238 2.11 18.10 1.08
N PRO A 239 2.92 17.21 0.49
CA PRO A 239 2.79 16.90 -0.94
C PRO A 239 1.44 16.27 -1.29
N GLY A 240 0.88 15.49 -0.37
CA GLY A 240 -0.42 14.84 -0.54
C GLY A 240 -1.60 15.78 -0.72
N THR A 241 -1.49 17.06 -0.35
CA THR A 241 -2.56 18.05 -0.60
C THR A 241 -3.00 18.11 -2.05
N LEU A 242 -2.10 17.79 -2.99
CA LEU A 242 -2.41 17.78 -4.42
C LEU A 242 -3.40 16.70 -4.82
N LEU A 243 -3.55 15.64 -4.02
CA LEU A 243 -4.49 14.55 -4.27
C LEU A 243 -5.90 14.84 -3.76
N TYR A 244 -6.09 15.94 -3.04
CA TYR A 244 -7.34 16.27 -2.33
C TYR A 244 -7.83 17.70 -2.60
N LEU A 245 -7.57 18.23 -3.80
CA LEU A 245 -7.92 19.64 -4.11
C LEU A 245 -9.42 19.91 -3.96
N ASP A 246 -10.27 18.94 -4.29
CA ASP A 246 -11.73 19.06 -4.16
C ASP A 246 -12.23 18.85 -2.72
N HIS A 247 -11.40 18.27 -1.83
CA HIS A 247 -11.69 17.94 -0.43
C HIS A 247 -10.59 18.46 0.50
N LEU A 248 -10.04 19.62 0.19
CA LEU A 248 -8.89 20.18 0.88
C LEU A 248 -9.16 20.45 2.37
N ALA A 249 -10.35 20.91 2.71
CA ALA A 249 -10.73 21.23 4.08
C ALA A 249 -10.76 19.96 4.96
N GLU A 250 -11.34 18.90 4.46
CA GLU A 250 -11.39 17.58 5.10
C GLU A 250 -9.99 17.00 5.26
N TYR A 251 -9.15 17.11 4.22
CA TYR A 251 -7.77 16.66 4.28
C TYR A 251 -6.94 17.41 5.32
N ILE A 252 -7.08 18.74 5.39
CA ILE A 252 -6.43 19.56 6.43
C ILE A 252 -6.93 19.17 7.82
N LEU A 253 -8.23 18.92 7.99
CA LEU A 253 -8.81 18.48 9.26
C LEU A 253 -8.20 17.15 9.72
N VAL A 254 -8.11 16.16 8.86
CA VAL A 254 -7.50 14.84 9.15
C VAL A 254 -6.05 15.02 9.61
N ASN A 255 -5.27 15.79 8.87
CA ASN A 255 -3.87 16.07 9.22
C ASN A 255 -3.75 16.89 10.54
N ALA A 256 -4.59 17.88 10.74
CA ALA A 256 -4.59 18.70 11.96
C ALA A 256 -4.94 17.87 13.20
N VAL A 257 -5.90 16.95 13.09
CA VAL A 257 -6.27 16.06 14.21
C VAL A 257 -5.15 15.06 14.48
N GLY A 258 -4.59 14.41 13.47
CA GLY A 258 -3.46 13.48 13.66
C GLY A 258 -2.28 14.14 14.35
N PHE A 259 -1.84 15.28 13.81
CA PHE A 259 -0.78 16.10 14.42
C PHE A 259 -1.15 16.56 15.83
N GLY A 260 -2.31 17.20 16.01
CA GLY A 260 -2.71 17.85 17.26
C GLY A 260 -2.87 16.86 18.41
N VAL A 261 -3.50 15.70 18.17
CA VAL A 261 -3.66 14.65 19.19
C VAL A 261 -2.29 14.08 19.59
N ALA A 262 -1.47 13.68 18.63
CA ALA A 262 -0.16 13.12 18.91
C ALA A 262 0.78 14.13 19.60
N PHE A 263 0.81 15.37 19.10
CA PHE A 263 1.57 16.44 19.71
C PHE A 263 1.08 16.75 21.13
N GLY A 264 -0.23 16.96 21.32
CA GLY A 264 -0.82 17.28 22.61
C GLY A 264 -0.57 16.22 23.67
N LEU A 265 -0.80 14.94 23.34
CA LEU A 265 -0.52 13.84 24.25
C LEU A 265 0.97 13.75 24.59
N THR A 266 1.85 13.84 23.58
CA THR A 266 3.30 13.79 23.82
C THR A 266 3.75 14.99 24.63
N PHE A 267 3.32 16.20 24.29
CA PHE A 267 3.73 17.40 24.99
C PHE A 267 3.28 17.39 26.45
N THR A 268 2.10 16.85 26.74
CA THR A 268 1.52 16.83 28.10
C THR A 268 2.10 15.71 28.95
N PHE A 269 2.15 14.50 28.42
CA PHE A 269 2.41 13.29 29.21
C PHE A 269 3.83 12.72 29.07
N PHE A 270 4.61 13.20 28.11
CA PHE A 270 5.99 12.79 27.97
C PHE A 270 6.95 13.88 28.46
N ARG A 271 7.93 13.45 29.28
CA ARG A 271 9.07 14.28 29.70
C ARG A 271 10.32 13.55 29.23
N PRO A 272 11.15 14.18 28.36
CA PRO A 272 12.47 13.66 28.07
C PRO A 272 13.24 13.58 29.39
N GLU A 273 13.80 12.44 29.70
CA GLU A 273 14.77 12.34 30.79
C GLU A 273 16.01 13.13 30.38
N GLU A 274 16.48 13.98 31.27
CA GLU A 274 17.65 14.83 31.07
C GLU A 274 18.96 14.04 30.93
#